data_08292adc2aededd234321e08639be03a
#
_entry.id   08292adc2aededd234321e08639be03a
#
_cell.length_a   1.000
_cell.length_b   1.000
_cell.length_c   1.000
_cell.angle_alpha   90.00
_cell.angle_beta   90.00
_cell.angle_gamma   90.00
#
_symmetry.space_group_name_H-M   'P 1'
#
loop_
_entity.id
_entity.type
_entity.pdbx_description
1 polymer ?
#
loop_
_entity_poly.entity_id
_entity_poly.type
_entity_poly.pdbx_seq_one_letter_code
_entity_poly.pdbx_strand_id
1 'polypeptide(L)'
;MELITKKRLHLISGRSNLPLAKEIAEHLGVELAQPNLAEFANGEVHCRFSESVRGGDVFIIQSHSASEGMTINDSIMEQLIMVDAARRASAKRITVVCPFYGYARQDRKSEGREPITARLLATLFIAAGVNRMISVDLHSGQIQGFFEKPVDHLTAMPVLVDYMRTLGDDLVVISPDTGRVKVAERYASELAADLAIVHKRRVKNKKNVVESKDVM
;
A
#
# COMPACT_ATOMS: atom_id res chain seq x y z
N MET A 1 4.30 -37.89 20.60
CA MET A 1 3.19 -37.29 19.84
C MET A 1 3.66 -35.88 19.45
N GLU A 2 4.30 -35.76 18.26
CA GLU A 2 4.71 -34.45 17.74
C GLU A 2 3.47 -33.64 17.39
N LEU A 3 3.22 -32.59 18.13
CA LEU A 3 2.26 -31.57 17.75
C LEU A 3 2.85 -30.78 16.57
N ILE A 4 2.62 -31.29 15.35
CA ILE A 4 2.86 -30.51 14.13
C ILE A 4 1.81 -29.39 14.15
N THR A 5 2.21 -28.26 14.70
CA THR A 5 1.44 -27.02 14.56
C THR A 5 1.51 -26.61 13.10
N LYS A 6 0.55 -27.04 12.27
CA LYS A 6 0.37 -26.49 10.93
C LYS A 6 0.23 -24.98 11.12
N LYS A 7 1.21 -24.21 10.63
CA LYS A 7 1.10 -22.76 10.56
C LYS A 7 -0.14 -22.45 9.71
N ARG A 8 -1.20 -21.97 10.31
CA ARG A 8 -2.39 -21.54 9.56
C ARG A 8 -2.12 -20.14 9.04
N LEU A 9 -1.96 -20.02 7.74
CA LEU A 9 -2.01 -18.77 7.02
C LEU A 9 -3.48 -18.39 6.83
N HIS A 10 -3.83 -17.18 7.21
CA HIS A 10 -5.13 -16.57 6.91
C HIS A 10 -4.90 -15.35 6.03
N LEU A 11 -5.35 -15.42 4.80
CA LEU A 11 -5.36 -14.28 3.89
C LEU A 11 -6.75 -13.66 3.92
N ILE A 12 -6.83 -12.40 4.29
CA ILE A 12 -8.08 -11.69 4.55
C ILE A 12 -8.07 -10.38 3.76
N SER A 13 -9.18 -9.99 3.16
CA SER A 13 -9.32 -8.73 2.43
C SER A 13 -10.34 -7.81 3.06
N GLY A 14 -10.04 -6.52 3.06
CA GLY A 14 -11.05 -5.48 3.16
C GLY A 14 -11.71 -5.21 1.81
N ARG A 15 -12.55 -4.17 1.76
CA ARG A 15 -13.45 -3.89 0.63
C ARG A 15 -12.86 -3.03 -0.48
N SER A 16 -11.77 -2.29 -0.23
CA SER A 16 -11.28 -1.25 -1.16
C SER A 16 -10.78 -1.80 -2.50
N ASN A 17 -10.19 -2.99 -2.53
CA ASN A 17 -9.66 -3.61 -3.75
C ASN A 17 -9.75 -5.14 -3.69
N LEU A 18 -10.97 -5.64 -3.66
CA LEU A 18 -11.24 -7.08 -3.62
C LEU A 18 -10.72 -7.84 -4.86
N PRO A 19 -10.75 -7.29 -6.08
CA PRO A 19 -10.18 -7.96 -7.25
C PRO A 19 -8.69 -8.31 -7.06
N LEU A 20 -7.86 -7.35 -6.65
CA LEU A 20 -6.44 -7.59 -6.39
C LEU A 20 -6.22 -8.65 -5.30
N ALA A 21 -7.01 -8.63 -4.23
CA ALA A 21 -6.89 -9.61 -3.17
C ALA A 21 -7.23 -11.04 -3.64
N LYS A 22 -8.20 -11.19 -4.53
CA LYS A 22 -8.55 -12.47 -5.18
C LYS A 22 -7.40 -12.97 -6.05
N GLU A 23 -6.83 -12.12 -6.90
CA GLU A 23 -5.68 -12.48 -7.74
C GLU A 23 -4.46 -12.90 -6.90
N ILE A 24 -4.19 -12.21 -5.80
CA ILE A 24 -3.13 -12.59 -4.85
C ILE A 24 -3.40 -13.98 -4.26
N ALA A 25 -4.63 -14.25 -3.81
CA ALA A 25 -5.01 -15.53 -3.23
C ALA A 25 -4.86 -16.68 -4.26
N GLU A 26 -5.31 -16.43 -5.48
CA GLU A 26 -5.22 -17.36 -6.60
C GLU A 26 -3.76 -17.69 -6.96
N HIS A 27 -2.93 -16.66 -7.08
CA HIS A 27 -1.50 -16.82 -7.34
C HIS A 27 -0.78 -17.60 -6.24
N LEU A 28 -1.17 -17.42 -4.98
CA LEU A 28 -0.61 -18.13 -3.84
C LEU A 28 -1.21 -19.53 -3.62
N GLY A 29 -2.27 -19.87 -4.33
CA GLY A 29 -3.00 -21.13 -4.14
C GLY A 29 -3.62 -21.27 -2.75
N VAL A 30 -4.07 -20.15 -2.15
CA VAL A 30 -4.68 -20.10 -0.82
C VAL A 30 -6.11 -19.53 -0.90
N GLU A 31 -6.93 -19.90 0.08
CA GLU A 31 -8.27 -19.36 0.19
C GLU A 31 -8.23 -17.90 0.71
N LEU A 32 -9.01 -17.03 0.06
CA LEU A 32 -9.25 -15.66 0.52
C LEU A 32 -10.45 -15.65 1.46
N ALA A 33 -10.19 -15.48 2.75
CA ALA A 33 -11.24 -15.30 3.73
C ALA A 33 -11.81 -13.88 3.66
N GLN A 34 -13.13 -13.78 3.63
CA GLN A 34 -13.83 -12.50 3.71
C GLN A 34 -14.49 -12.37 5.07
N PRO A 35 -14.11 -11.36 5.88
CA PRO A 35 -14.83 -11.07 7.09
C PRO A 35 -16.21 -10.52 6.76
N ASN A 36 -17.15 -10.68 7.68
CA ASN A 36 -18.40 -9.94 7.60
C ASN A 36 -18.13 -8.47 7.95
N LEU A 37 -18.00 -7.66 6.89
CA LEU A 37 -17.82 -6.20 6.96
C LEU A 37 -19.16 -5.55 6.65
N ALA A 38 -19.64 -4.71 7.54
CA ALA A 38 -20.87 -3.97 7.41
C ALA A 38 -20.69 -2.53 7.89
N GLU A 39 -21.59 -1.67 7.50
CA GLU A 39 -21.68 -0.31 8.01
C GLU A 39 -23.00 -0.11 8.74
N PHE A 40 -22.94 0.54 9.89
CA PHE A 40 -24.11 1.05 10.55
C PHE A 40 -24.66 2.29 9.84
N ALA A 41 -25.90 2.63 10.10
CA ALA A 41 -26.56 3.77 9.45
C ALA A 41 -25.84 5.13 9.65
N ASN A 42 -25.01 5.24 10.67
CA ASN A 42 -24.18 6.41 10.98
C ASN A 42 -22.78 6.35 10.31
N GLY A 43 -22.48 5.32 9.50
CA GLY A 43 -21.22 5.15 8.80
C GLY A 43 -20.11 4.44 9.60
N GLU A 44 -20.38 3.96 10.81
CA GLU A 44 -19.42 3.18 11.59
C GLU A 44 -19.23 1.78 10.96
N VAL A 45 -17.97 1.36 10.83
CA VAL A 45 -17.63 0.05 10.25
C VAL A 45 -17.68 -1.04 11.33
N HIS A 46 -18.37 -2.13 11.04
CA HIS A 46 -18.36 -3.36 11.81
C HIS A 46 -17.57 -4.44 11.11
N CYS A 47 -16.76 -5.20 11.86
CA CYS A 47 -15.98 -6.33 11.37
C CYS A 47 -16.17 -7.55 12.25
N ARG A 48 -16.45 -8.71 11.62
CA ARG A 48 -16.46 -10.02 12.28
C ARG A 48 -15.84 -11.07 11.38
N PHE A 49 -14.82 -11.78 11.86
CA PHE A 49 -14.28 -12.94 11.14
C PHE A 49 -15.26 -14.11 11.18
N SER A 50 -15.43 -14.75 10.03
CA SER A 50 -16.31 -15.93 9.89
C SER A 50 -15.67 -17.18 10.49
N GLU A 51 -14.31 -17.21 10.49
CA GLU A 51 -13.51 -18.33 10.98
C GLU A 51 -12.59 -17.93 12.13
N SER A 52 -12.12 -18.93 12.86
CA SER A 52 -11.16 -18.71 13.95
C SER A 52 -9.77 -18.44 13.40
N VAL A 53 -9.22 -17.27 13.69
CA VAL A 53 -7.84 -16.86 13.37
C VAL A 53 -6.87 -17.11 14.53
N ARG A 54 -7.33 -17.77 15.60
CA ARG A 54 -6.54 -18.02 16.80
C ARG A 54 -5.24 -18.76 16.50
N GLY A 55 -4.12 -18.19 16.94
CA GLY A 55 -2.79 -18.76 16.75
C GLY A 55 -2.27 -18.77 15.32
N GLY A 56 -3.02 -18.20 14.38
CA GLY A 56 -2.66 -18.09 12.96
C GLY A 56 -1.78 -16.90 12.63
N ASP A 57 -1.15 -16.95 11.46
CA ASP A 57 -0.51 -15.82 10.78
C ASP A 57 -1.58 -15.17 9.89
N VAL A 58 -1.97 -13.95 10.20
CA VAL A 58 -3.05 -13.22 9.53
C VAL A 58 -2.48 -12.13 8.65
N PHE A 59 -2.79 -12.18 7.37
CA PHE A 59 -2.46 -11.15 6.38
C PHE A 59 -3.74 -10.41 6.00
N ILE A 60 -3.76 -9.10 6.23
CA ILE A 60 -4.93 -8.23 5.98
C ILE A 60 -4.60 -7.33 4.80
N ILE A 61 -5.20 -7.63 3.64
CA ILE A 61 -5.00 -6.87 2.39
C ILE A 61 -6.00 -5.74 2.33
N GLN A 62 -5.52 -4.51 2.19
CA GLN A 62 -6.34 -3.33 1.96
C GLN A 62 -5.53 -2.23 1.27
N SER A 63 -5.90 -1.84 0.08
CA SER A 63 -5.36 -0.63 -0.56
C SER A 63 -5.99 0.60 0.07
N HIS A 64 -5.19 1.57 0.46
CA HIS A 64 -5.71 2.85 0.98
C HIS A 64 -6.10 3.77 -0.17
N SER A 65 -7.03 3.32 -0.99
CA SER A 65 -7.54 4.04 -2.16
C SER A 65 -9.04 4.26 -2.05
N ALA A 66 -9.52 5.30 -2.70
CA ALA A 66 -10.95 5.48 -2.88
C ALA A 66 -11.49 4.43 -3.86
N SER A 67 -12.65 3.88 -3.56
CA SER A 67 -13.43 3.00 -4.42
C SER A 67 -14.90 3.40 -4.34
N GLU A 68 -15.77 2.73 -5.08
CA GLU A 68 -17.20 3.03 -5.03
C GLU A 68 -17.74 2.90 -3.60
N GLY A 69 -18.31 3.99 -3.09
CA GLY A 69 -18.86 4.08 -1.74
C GLY A 69 -17.84 4.12 -0.59
N MET A 70 -16.54 4.21 -0.87
CA MET A 70 -15.50 4.21 0.14
C MET A 70 -14.44 5.29 -0.13
N THR A 71 -14.14 6.11 0.87
CA THR A 71 -13.01 7.05 0.82
C THR A 71 -11.71 6.39 1.24
N ILE A 72 -10.59 7.10 1.03
CA ILE A 72 -9.28 6.66 1.56
C ILE A 72 -9.29 6.52 3.09
N ASN A 73 -10.03 7.39 3.80
CA ASN A 73 -10.11 7.34 5.25
C ASN A 73 -10.91 6.13 5.73
N ASP A 74 -11.98 5.79 5.03
CA ASP A 74 -12.79 4.60 5.34
C ASP A 74 -11.96 3.32 5.16
N SER A 75 -11.17 3.23 4.08
CA SER A 75 -10.31 2.08 3.83
C SER A 75 -9.24 1.90 4.92
N ILE A 76 -8.68 2.99 5.42
CA ILE A 76 -7.71 2.98 6.52
C ILE A 76 -8.38 2.55 7.83
N MET A 77 -9.53 3.15 8.15
CA MET A 77 -10.26 2.83 9.38
C MET A 77 -10.73 1.38 9.37
N GLU A 78 -11.24 0.89 8.24
CA GLU A 78 -11.65 -0.50 8.07
C GLU A 78 -10.47 -1.45 8.33
N GLN A 79 -9.29 -1.17 7.79
CA GLN A 79 -8.12 -2.02 8.03
C GLN A 79 -7.68 -2.00 9.49
N LEU A 80 -7.71 -0.85 10.16
CA LEU A 80 -7.42 -0.74 11.60
C LEU A 80 -8.40 -1.57 12.46
N ILE A 81 -9.69 -1.53 12.12
CA ILE A 81 -10.73 -2.32 12.79
C ILE A 81 -10.50 -3.83 12.57
N MET A 82 -10.15 -4.25 11.34
CA MET A 82 -9.79 -5.65 11.06
C MET A 82 -8.56 -6.10 11.86
N VAL A 83 -7.55 -5.24 12.01
CA VAL A 83 -6.36 -5.52 12.82
C VAL A 83 -6.73 -5.73 14.28
N ASP A 84 -7.53 -4.82 14.87
CA ASP A 84 -7.97 -4.96 16.26
C ASP A 84 -8.82 -6.23 16.46
N ALA A 85 -9.71 -6.54 15.52
CA ALA A 85 -10.49 -7.78 15.53
C ALA A 85 -9.60 -9.03 15.50
N ALA A 86 -8.57 -9.07 14.64
CA ALA A 86 -7.61 -10.18 14.57
C ALA A 86 -6.82 -10.33 15.89
N ARG A 87 -6.36 -9.20 16.43
CA ARG A 87 -5.63 -9.17 17.73
C ARG A 87 -6.50 -9.73 18.86
N ARG A 88 -7.76 -9.28 18.98
CA ARG A 88 -8.71 -9.75 19.99
C ARG A 88 -9.11 -11.20 19.77
N ALA A 89 -9.11 -11.68 18.54
CA ALA A 89 -9.31 -13.09 18.21
C ALA A 89 -8.07 -13.97 18.44
N SER A 90 -7.02 -13.41 19.08
CA SER A 90 -5.77 -14.11 19.43
C SER A 90 -4.99 -14.60 18.21
N ALA A 91 -4.95 -13.85 17.12
CA ALA A 91 -4.00 -14.07 16.05
C ALA A 91 -2.56 -14.06 16.61
N LYS A 92 -1.70 -14.96 16.13
CA LYS A 92 -0.30 -15.05 16.57
C LYS A 92 0.53 -13.90 16.00
N ARG A 93 0.26 -13.54 14.75
CA ARG A 93 0.95 -12.50 14.01
C ARG A 93 -0.02 -11.83 13.05
N ILE A 94 0.08 -10.51 12.93
CA ILE A 94 -0.77 -9.72 12.04
C ILE A 94 0.14 -8.93 11.11
N THR A 95 0.01 -9.19 9.81
CA THR A 95 0.68 -8.46 8.74
C THR A 95 -0.36 -7.67 7.95
N VAL A 96 -0.19 -6.36 7.89
CA VAL A 96 -1.00 -5.53 6.98
C VAL A 96 -0.31 -5.49 5.62
N VAL A 97 -1.10 -5.73 4.57
CA VAL A 97 -0.68 -5.61 3.18
C VAL A 97 -1.38 -4.39 2.60
N CYS A 98 -0.62 -3.34 2.39
CA CYS A 98 -1.07 -2.06 1.88
C CYS A 98 -0.44 -1.85 0.49
N PRO A 99 -0.98 -2.42 -0.60
CA PRO A 99 -0.41 -2.24 -1.93
C PRO A 99 -0.25 -0.75 -2.26
N PHE A 100 -1.23 0.07 -1.88
CA PHE A 100 -1.11 1.52 -1.82
C PHE A 100 -1.21 1.99 -0.37
N TYR A 101 -0.14 2.60 0.15
CA TYR A 101 -0.10 3.15 1.50
C TYR A 101 -0.63 4.59 1.52
N GLY A 102 -1.73 4.80 2.22
CA GLY A 102 -2.37 6.11 2.32
C GLY A 102 -1.49 7.15 3.02
N TYR A 103 -1.70 8.42 2.68
CA TYR A 103 -0.93 9.55 3.22
C TYR A 103 0.59 9.48 3.02
N ALA A 104 1.10 8.56 2.18
CA ALA A 104 2.53 8.42 1.90
C ALA A 104 3.18 9.72 1.40
N ARG A 105 2.43 10.61 0.75
CA ARG A 105 2.91 11.93 0.28
C ARG A 105 3.11 12.94 1.40
N GLN A 106 2.61 12.67 2.62
CA GLN A 106 2.78 13.48 3.82
C GLN A 106 3.84 12.87 4.74
N ASP A 107 5.01 12.57 4.17
CA ASP A 107 6.15 11.93 4.82
C ASP A 107 7.13 12.94 5.45
N ARG A 108 6.91 14.21 5.20
CA ARG A 108 7.69 15.32 5.75
C ARG A 108 6.85 16.59 5.84
N LYS A 109 7.27 17.53 6.65
CA LYS A 109 6.72 18.89 6.67
C LYS A 109 7.26 19.66 5.47
N SER A 110 6.38 20.28 4.72
CA SER A 110 6.74 21.26 3.67
C SER A 110 6.80 22.67 4.24
N GLU A 111 5.98 22.94 5.26
CA GLU A 111 5.91 24.20 5.97
C GLU A 111 5.81 23.97 7.49
N GLY A 112 5.95 25.03 8.26
CA GLY A 112 5.78 24.96 9.72
C GLY A 112 4.34 24.56 10.10
N ARG A 113 4.19 23.85 11.23
CA ARG A 113 2.90 23.45 11.82
C ARG A 113 2.11 22.38 11.04
N GLU A 114 2.70 21.77 10.02
CA GLU A 114 2.12 20.64 9.31
C GLU A 114 2.33 19.32 10.07
N PRO A 115 1.43 18.33 9.92
CA PRO A 115 1.63 16.99 10.41
C PRO A 115 2.60 16.20 9.53
N ILE A 116 3.06 15.05 10.04
CA ILE A 116 3.67 13.97 9.25
C ILE A 116 2.69 12.80 9.30
N THR A 117 1.67 12.84 8.43
CA THR A 117 0.53 11.91 8.53
C THR A 117 0.93 10.49 8.17
N ALA A 118 1.93 10.30 7.30
CA ALA A 118 2.47 8.97 7.02
C ALA A 118 3.01 8.29 8.29
N ARG A 119 3.67 9.04 9.19
CA ARG A 119 4.12 8.52 10.49
C ARG A 119 2.96 8.29 11.46
N LEU A 120 2.00 9.21 11.50
CA LEU A 120 0.81 9.04 12.34
C LEU A 120 0.11 7.70 12.02
N LEU A 121 -0.10 7.42 10.74
CA LEU A 121 -0.74 6.18 10.29
C LEU A 121 0.09 4.94 10.69
N ALA A 122 1.41 4.98 10.53
CA ALA A 122 2.29 3.90 11.01
C ALA A 122 2.12 3.64 12.51
N THR A 123 2.06 4.71 13.32
CA THR A 123 1.84 4.63 14.77
C THR A 123 0.49 4.00 15.10
N LEU A 124 -0.58 4.37 14.38
CA LEU A 124 -1.92 3.80 14.57
C LEU A 124 -1.95 2.31 14.28
N PHE A 125 -1.31 1.83 13.23
CA PHE A 125 -1.21 0.40 12.92
C PHE A 125 -0.46 -0.37 14.00
N ILE A 126 0.65 0.18 14.51
CA ILE A 126 1.40 -0.45 15.60
C ILE A 126 0.55 -0.52 16.87
N ALA A 127 -0.14 0.56 17.22
CA ALA A 127 -1.03 0.62 18.38
C ALA A 127 -2.21 -0.38 18.26
N ALA A 128 -2.76 -0.55 17.05
CA ALA A 128 -3.79 -1.55 16.78
C ALA A 128 -3.28 -2.99 16.95
N GLY A 129 -1.97 -3.24 16.76
CA GLY A 129 -1.36 -4.56 17.00
C GLY A 129 -0.66 -5.18 15.80
N VAL A 130 -0.32 -4.41 14.78
CA VAL A 130 0.41 -4.87 13.60
C VAL A 130 1.83 -5.30 13.97
N ASN A 131 2.26 -6.45 13.46
CA ASN A 131 3.61 -6.98 13.63
C ASN A 131 4.52 -6.76 12.42
N ARG A 132 3.96 -6.54 11.23
CA ARG A 132 4.67 -6.34 9.96
C ARG A 132 3.80 -5.58 8.97
N MET A 133 4.40 -4.79 8.11
CA MET A 133 3.74 -4.16 6.96
C MET A 133 4.38 -4.63 5.66
N ILE A 134 3.56 -4.85 4.63
CA ILE A 134 3.97 -5.02 3.24
C ILE A 134 3.36 -3.89 2.43
N SER A 135 4.15 -3.23 1.61
CA SER A 135 3.67 -2.18 0.71
C SER A 135 4.45 -2.18 -0.59
N VAL A 136 3.87 -1.63 -1.66
CA VAL A 136 4.49 -1.56 -2.99
C VAL A 136 4.75 -0.11 -3.35
N ASP A 137 5.95 0.18 -3.87
CA ASP A 137 6.36 1.49 -4.38
C ASP A 137 5.97 2.67 -3.48
N LEU A 138 6.39 2.62 -2.22
CA LEU A 138 6.20 3.73 -1.28
C LEU A 138 6.66 5.06 -1.89
N HIS A 139 5.93 6.13 -1.58
CA HIS A 139 6.25 7.48 -2.09
C HIS A 139 7.71 7.88 -1.84
N SER A 140 8.26 7.49 -0.69
CA SER A 140 9.67 7.62 -0.36
C SER A 140 10.14 6.45 0.52
N GLY A 141 11.41 6.07 0.39
CA GLY A 141 11.99 4.96 1.16
C GLY A 141 12.05 5.24 2.67
N GLN A 142 12.08 6.51 3.08
CA GLN A 142 12.14 6.91 4.49
C GLN A 142 10.89 6.53 5.30
N ILE A 143 9.75 6.29 4.64
CA ILE A 143 8.50 5.85 5.30
C ILE A 143 8.73 4.54 6.07
N GLN A 144 9.62 3.68 5.59
CA GLN A 144 10.00 2.46 6.30
C GLN A 144 10.51 2.74 7.73
N GLY A 145 11.19 3.86 7.94
CA GLY A 145 11.69 4.30 9.24
C GLY A 145 10.62 4.83 10.19
N PHE A 146 9.37 5.01 9.74
CA PHE A 146 8.25 5.41 10.61
C PHE A 146 7.61 4.23 11.33
N PHE A 147 7.88 3.03 10.84
CA PHE A 147 7.38 1.79 11.42
C PHE A 147 8.42 1.21 12.37
N GLU A 148 8.07 1.00 13.62
CA GLU A 148 8.92 0.33 14.64
C GLU A 148 8.89 -1.20 14.52
N LYS A 149 8.31 -1.72 13.45
CA LYS A 149 8.20 -3.13 13.11
C LYS A 149 8.72 -3.36 11.69
N PRO A 150 9.04 -4.61 11.30
CA PRO A 150 9.51 -4.89 9.95
C PRO A 150 8.55 -4.38 8.86
N VAL A 151 9.14 -3.80 7.82
CA VAL A 151 8.46 -3.33 6.61
C VAL A 151 9.08 -4.01 5.41
N ASP A 152 8.26 -4.69 4.61
CA ASP A 152 8.66 -5.20 3.31
C ASP A 152 8.20 -4.18 2.25
N HIS A 153 9.16 -3.40 1.76
CA HIS A 153 8.92 -2.42 0.68
C HIS A 153 9.22 -3.09 -0.65
N LEU A 154 8.18 -3.58 -1.30
CA LEU A 154 8.25 -4.20 -2.61
C LEU A 154 8.26 -3.13 -3.71
N THR A 155 8.70 -3.53 -4.91
CA THR A 155 8.63 -2.70 -6.12
C THR A 155 7.95 -3.46 -7.26
N ALA A 156 7.12 -2.76 -8.03
CA ALA A 156 6.50 -3.30 -9.25
C ALA A 156 7.44 -3.20 -10.47
N MET A 157 8.61 -2.56 -10.30
CA MET A 157 9.53 -2.29 -11.42
C MET A 157 9.85 -3.53 -12.26
N PRO A 158 10.22 -4.70 -11.72
CA PRO A 158 10.55 -5.87 -12.56
C PRO A 158 9.37 -6.29 -13.45
N VAL A 159 8.18 -6.35 -12.89
CA VAL A 159 6.96 -6.74 -13.62
C VAL A 159 6.62 -5.74 -14.72
N LEU A 160 6.78 -4.44 -14.41
CA LEU A 160 6.52 -3.36 -15.38
C LEU A 160 7.58 -3.35 -16.50
N VAL A 161 8.84 -3.57 -16.17
CA VAL A 161 9.94 -3.66 -17.15
C VAL A 161 9.71 -4.84 -18.11
N ASP A 162 9.34 -6.01 -17.59
CA ASP A 162 9.05 -7.18 -18.41
C ASP A 162 7.88 -6.92 -19.38
N TYR A 163 6.83 -6.25 -18.91
CA TYR A 163 5.75 -5.82 -19.78
C TYR A 163 6.21 -4.79 -20.83
N MET A 164 6.98 -3.77 -20.42
CA MET A 164 7.46 -2.72 -21.32
C MET A 164 8.35 -3.28 -22.44
N ARG A 165 9.15 -4.29 -22.18
CA ARG A 165 9.95 -4.99 -23.22
C ARG A 165 9.09 -5.60 -24.33
N THR A 166 7.83 -5.91 -24.06
CA THR A 166 6.91 -6.41 -25.10
C THR A 166 6.40 -5.33 -26.06
N LEU A 167 6.62 -4.04 -25.73
CA LEU A 167 6.14 -2.91 -26.54
C LEU A 167 7.06 -2.57 -27.72
N GLY A 168 8.28 -3.12 -27.75
CA GLY A 168 9.28 -2.90 -28.80
C GLY A 168 10.61 -2.41 -28.24
N ASP A 169 11.58 -2.22 -29.13
CA ASP A 169 12.97 -1.87 -28.78
C ASP A 169 13.24 -0.35 -28.82
N ASP A 170 12.38 0.43 -29.48
CA ASP A 170 12.53 1.89 -29.63
C ASP A 170 11.69 2.61 -28.58
N LEU A 171 12.13 2.50 -27.32
CA LEU A 171 11.44 3.06 -26.17
C LEU A 171 12.17 4.29 -25.62
N VAL A 172 11.40 5.27 -25.17
CA VAL A 172 11.90 6.42 -24.41
C VAL A 172 11.19 6.48 -23.07
N VAL A 173 11.95 6.48 -21.98
CA VAL A 173 11.42 6.66 -20.64
C VAL A 173 11.32 8.14 -20.31
N ILE A 174 10.15 8.61 -19.94
CA ILE A 174 9.93 10.03 -19.62
C ILE A 174 9.70 10.21 -18.11
N SER A 175 10.61 10.93 -17.47
CA SER A 175 10.35 11.39 -16.10
C SER A 175 9.33 12.52 -16.08
N PRO A 176 8.20 12.40 -15.36
CA PRO A 176 7.16 13.42 -15.35
C PRO A 176 7.56 14.71 -14.61
N ASP A 177 8.62 14.67 -13.81
CA ASP A 177 9.18 15.79 -13.07
C ASP A 177 10.59 15.47 -12.55
N THR A 178 11.30 16.49 -12.06
CA THR A 178 12.66 16.34 -11.52
C THR A 178 12.76 15.47 -10.26
N GLY A 179 11.66 15.30 -9.52
CA GLY A 179 11.61 14.48 -8.30
C GLY A 179 11.62 12.97 -8.57
N ARG A 180 11.31 12.55 -9.80
CA ARG A 180 11.26 11.14 -10.20
C ARG A 180 12.35 10.72 -11.17
N VAL A 181 13.31 11.59 -11.46
CA VAL A 181 14.42 11.29 -12.41
C VAL A 181 15.16 10.02 -12.04
N LYS A 182 15.53 9.83 -10.77
CA LYS A 182 16.23 8.60 -10.32
C LYS A 182 15.43 7.31 -10.56
N VAL A 183 14.11 7.38 -10.47
CA VAL A 183 13.25 6.23 -10.76
C VAL A 183 13.18 5.99 -12.25
N ALA A 184 12.99 7.04 -13.06
CA ALA A 184 12.95 6.95 -14.50
C ALA A 184 14.29 6.46 -15.08
N GLU A 185 15.42 6.92 -14.53
CA GLU A 185 16.77 6.47 -14.89
C GLU A 185 16.95 4.94 -14.69
N ARG A 186 16.41 4.40 -13.59
CA ARG A 186 16.45 2.95 -13.36
C ARG A 186 15.63 2.19 -14.41
N TYR A 187 14.42 2.69 -14.76
CA TYR A 187 13.64 2.09 -15.85
C TYR A 187 14.36 2.18 -17.19
N ALA A 188 14.94 3.33 -17.53
CA ALA A 188 15.71 3.52 -18.76
C ALA A 188 16.91 2.55 -18.82
N SER A 189 17.65 2.40 -17.71
CA SER A 189 18.76 1.43 -17.63
C SER A 189 18.32 -0.01 -17.83
N GLU A 190 17.20 -0.43 -17.20
CA GLU A 190 16.68 -1.80 -17.33
C GLU A 190 16.15 -2.11 -18.74
N LEU A 191 15.67 -1.09 -19.45
CA LEU A 191 15.11 -1.19 -20.78
C LEU A 191 16.14 -0.91 -21.88
N ALA A 192 17.35 -0.47 -21.53
CA ALA A 192 18.34 0.09 -22.46
C ALA A 192 17.74 1.21 -23.34
N ALA A 193 16.87 2.04 -22.76
CA ALA A 193 16.10 3.08 -23.42
C ALA A 193 16.65 4.47 -23.12
N ASP A 194 16.33 5.44 -23.98
CA ASP A 194 16.63 6.84 -23.73
C ASP A 194 15.79 7.42 -22.60
N LEU A 195 16.31 8.46 -21.93
CA LEU A 195 15.65 9.15 -20.85
C LEU A 195 15.33 10.60 -21.23
N ALA A 196 14.07 10.97 -21.11
CA ALA A 196 13.64 12.37 -21.22
C ALA A 196 13.07 12.88 -19.88
N ILE A 197 13.19 14.17 -19.61
CA ILE A 197 12.73 14.78 -18.36
C ILE A 197 11.81 15.95 -18.67
N VAL A 198 10.60 15.93 -18.10
CA VAL A 198 9.68 17.07 -18.17
C VAL A 198 9.96 18.06 -17.05
N HIS A 199 10.35 19.26 -17.41
CA HIS A 199 10.55 20.33 -16.44
C HIS A 199 9.22 21.01 -16.08
N LYS A 200 8.72 20.78 -14.88
CA LYS A 200 7.48 21.35 -14.37
C LYS A 200 7.73 22.50 -13.40
N ARG A 201 7.01 23.60 -13.56
CA ARG A 201 6.99 24.70 -12.60
C ARG A 201 5.61 24.83 -11.96
N ARG A 202 5.55 24.83 -10.63
CA ARG A 202 4.29 25.16 -9.92
C ARG A 202 4.02 26.65 -10.08
N VAL A 203 2.80 26.99 -10.52
CA VAL A 203 2.36 28.38 -10.59
C VAL A 203 2.16 28.91 -9.18
N LYS A 204 2.91 29.97 -8.83
CA LYS A 204 2.73 30.64 -7.53
C LYS A 204 1.27 31.09 -7.39
N ASN A 205 0.69 30.85 -6.22
CA ASN A 205 -0.68 31.25 -5.84
C ASN A 205 -1.86 30.49 -6.50
N LYS A 206 -1.62 29.39 -7.22
CA LYS A 206 -2.69 28.49 -7.66
C LYS A 206 -2.47 27.09 -7.12
N LYS A 207 -3.37 26.62 -6.24
CA LYS A 207 -3.33 25.23 -5.76
C LYS A 207 -3.62 24.26 -6.92
N ASN A 208 -2.79 23.23 -7.06
CA ASN A 208 -2.93 22.16 -8.06
C ASN A 208 -2.78 22.58 -9.54
N VAL A 209 -2.20 23.75 -9.83
CA VAL A 209 -1.88 24.16 -11.21
C VAL A 209 -0.38 24.00 -11.45
N VAL A 210 -0.05 23.23 -12.47
CA VAL A 210 1.33 22.94 -12.90
C VAL A 210 1.46 23.29 -14.38
N GLU A 211 2.47 24.04 -14.77
CA GLU A 211 2.82 24.31 -16.16
C GLU A 211 4.06 23.48 -16.55
N SER A 212 3.98 22.81 -17.66
CA SER A 212 5.12 22.16 -18.31
C SER A 212 5.88 23.23 -19.12
N LYS A 213 7.20 23.35 -18.91
CA LYS A 213 8.01 24.33 -19.62
C LYS A 213 8.79 23.71 -20.76
N ASP A 214 9.56 22.67 -20.49
CA ASP A 214 10.48 22.07 -21.47
C ASP A 214 10.59 20.56 -21.24
N VAL A 215 10.89 19.82 -22.32
CA VAL A 215 11.30 18.42 -22.28
C VAL A 215 12.79 18.40 -22.66
N MET A 216 13.62 17.87 -21.79
CA MET A 216 15.04 17.66 -22.00
C MET A 216 15.35 16.18 -22.12
#